data_ed37452acb47314e23f562f75ae6da72
#
_entry.id   ed37452acb47314e23f562f75ae6da72
#
_cell.length_a   1.000
_cell.length_b   1.000
_cell.length_c   1.000
_cell.angle_alpha   90.00
_cell.angle_beta   90.00
_cell.angle_gamma   90.00
#
_symmetry.space_group_name_H-M   'P 1'
#
loop_
_entity.id
_entity.type
_entity.pdbx_description
1 polymer ?
#
loop_
_entity_poly.entity_id
_entity_poly.type
_entity_poly.pdbx_seq_one_letter_code
_entity_poly.pdbx_strand_id
1 'polypeptide(L)'
;MQPMRIIVSRRSAMLMLTGATANLSHAQNGKPRTTIHQEIDFKVGPDRLYEALLDAKRFSMFTGDSAEIQRQPGGSFKLFGGRIEGRNIALESNQRIVQAWREASWSPGIYSLVKFELVGRNFGTRVVFDQTGIAEQDWEHLDEGWPIRYWEPLHKYLGV
;
A
#
# COMPACT_ATOMS: atom_id res chain seq x y z
N MET A 1 73.38 -32.77 -15.55
CA MET A 1 73.21 -32.87 -17.02
C MET A 1 72.10 -31.90 -17.46
N GLN A 2 72.51 -30.72 -17.85
CA GLN A 2 71.64 -29.80 -18.61
C GLN A 2 71.69 -30.21 -20.08
N PRO A 3 70.69 -29.87 -20.91
CA PRO A 3 70.47 -28.56 -21.44
C PRO A 3 69.00 -28.33 -21.80
N MET A 4 68.41 -27.25 -22.25
CA MET A 4 68.87 -26.13 -23.06
C MET A 4 67.70 -25.16 -23.16
N ARG A 5 67.97 -23.91 -23.08
CA ARG A 5 67.02 -22.77 -23.32
C ARG A 5 66.47 -22.78 -24.74
N ILE A 6 65.20 -22.39 -24.91
CA ILE A 6 64.79 -21.62 -26.08
C ILE A 6 63.91 -20.45 -25.65
N ILE A 7 64.45 -19.26 -25.87
CA ILE A 7 63.76 -17.97 -25.82
C ILE A 7 63.10 -17.77 -27.18
N VAL A 8 61.81 -17.52 -27.20
CA VAL A 8 61.18 -16.91 -28.39
C VAL A 8 60.36 -15.71 -27.94
N SER A 9 60.96 -14.56 -28.16
CA SER A 9 60.31 -13.26 -28.15
C SER A 9 59.44 -13.11 -29.38
N ARG A 10 58.16 -12.72 -29.21
CA ARG A 10 57.42 -11.99 -30.25
C ARG A 10 56.44 -11.03 -29.61
N ARG A 11 56.83 -9.81 -29.65
CA ARG A 11 56.21 -8.54 -30.05
C ARG A 11 54.70 -8.55 -30.22
N SER A 12 54.07 -7.69 -29.42
CA SER A 12 53.14 -6.57 -29.78
C SER A 12 51.95 -6.92 -30.68
N ALA A 13 50.76 -6.81 -30.10
CA ALA A 13 49.70 -5.98 -30.69
C ALA A 13 48.75 -5.56 -29.55
N MET A 14 48.87 -4.31 -29.19
CA MET A 14 47.94 -3.63 -28.30
C MET A 14 46.75 -3.25 -29.13
N LEU A 15 45.68 -4.04 -29.09
CA LEU A 15 44.37 -3.64 -29.63
C LEU A 15 43.58 -3.02 -28.47
N MET A 16 43.52 -1.69 -28.49
CA MET A 16 42.58 -0.93 -27.69
C MET A 16 41.17 -1.22 -28.23
N LEU A 17 40.42 -2.14 -27.60
CA LEU A 17 38.98 -2.19 -27.79
C LEU A 17 38.37 -1.26 -26.74
N THR A 18 37.98 -0.06 -27.18
CA THR A 18 37.05 0.78 -26.46
C THR A 18 35.71 0.07 -26.41
N GLY A 19 35.50 -0.72 -25.38
CA GLY A 19 34.21 -1.30 -25.07
C GLY A 19 33.28 -0.19 -24.58
N ALA A 20 32.42 0.29 -25.45
CA ALA A 20 31.23 1.01 -25.06
C ALA A 20 30.37 0.04 -24.23
N THR A 21 30.42 0.20 -22.91
CA THR A 21 29.43 -0.44 -22.01
C THR A 21 28.11 0.24 -22.29
N ALA A 22 27.33 -0.34 -23.18
CA ALA A 22 25.92 -0.03 -23.27
C ALA A 22 25.31 -0.46 -21.92
N ASN A 23 25.00 0.51 -21.08
CA ASN A 23 24.09 0.33 -19.96
C ASN A 23 22.73 -0.08 -20.55
N LEU A 24 22.53 -1.37 -20.70
CA LEU A 24 21.20 -1.93 -20.87
C LEU A 24 20.49 -1.71 -19.53
N SER A 25 19.87 -0.55 -19.40
CA SER A 25 18.81 -0.35 -18.42
C SER A 25 17.79 -1.45 -18.69
N HIS A 26 17.78 -2.48 -17.85
CA HIS A 26 16.69 -3.43 -17.79
C HIS A 26 15.46 -2.63 -17.39
N ALA A 27 14.72 -2.15 -18.37
CA ALA A 27 13.35 -1.77 -18.17
C ALA A 27 12.68 -3.04 -17.63
N GLN A 28 12.45 -3.10 -16.34
CA GLN A 28 11.62 -4.12 -15.73
C GLN A 28 10.23 -3.89 -16.30
N ASN A 29 9.86 -4.71 -17.28
CA ASN A 29 8.48 -4.85 -17.77
C ASN A 29 7.63 -5.52 -16.67
N GLY A 30 7.61 -4.92 -15.49
CA GLY A 30 6.66 -5.23 -14.42
C GLY A 30 5.30 -4.68 -14.83
N LYS A 31 4.26 -5.50 -14.69
CA LYS A 31 2.88 -5.01 -14.81
C LYS A 31 2.70 -3.81 -13.85
N PRO A 32 2.07 -2.69 -14.29
CA PRO A 32 1.87 -1.53 -13.42
C PRO A 32 1.21 -1.93 -12.11
N ARG A 33 1.77 -1.46 -11.00
CA ARG A 33 1.21 -1.69 -9.66
C ARG A 33 0.08 -0.70 -9.42
N THR A 34 -1.15 -1.16 -9.56
CA THR A 34 -2.37 -0.35 -9.43
C THR A 34 -3.31 -0.85 -8.34
N THR A 35 -2.87 -1.88 -7.62
CA THR A 35 -3.64 -2.53 -6.55
C THR A 35 -2.77 -2.79 -5.34
N ILE A 36 -3.36 -2.62 -4.15
CA ILE A 36 -2.79 -3.02 -2.86
C ILE A 36 -3.67 -4.12 -2.28
N HIS A 37 -3.06 -5.16 -1.72
CA HIS A 37 -3.73 -6.20 -0.97
C HIS A 37 -2.97 -6.45 0.33
N GLN A 38 -3.68 -6.36 1.47
CA GLN A 38 -3.09 -6.58 2.80
C GLN A 38 -4.05 -7.40 3.66
N GLU A 39 -3.53 -8.32 4.47
CA GLU A 39 -4.30 -9.06 5.45
C GLU A 39 -3.76 -8.78 6.86
N ILE A 40 -4.64 -8.37 7.77
CA ILE A 40 -4.26 -7.95 9.12
C ILE A 40 -5.15 -8.66 10.15
N ASP A 41 -4.54 -9.31 11.13
CA ASP A 41 -5.23 -9.98 12.20
C ASP A 41 -5.38 -9.09 13.45
N PHE A 42 -6.60 -9.01 13.97
CA PHE A 42 -6.94 -8.27 15.20
C PHE A 42 -7.58 -9.23 16.22
N LYS A 43 -7.21 -9.10 17.48
CA LYS A 43 -7.76 -9.91 18.59
C LYS A 43 -9.08 -9.37 19.14
N VAL A 44 -9.88 -8.76 18.30
CA VAL A 44 -11.21 -8.22 18.64
C VAL A 44 -12.24 -8.67 17.62
N GLY A 45 -13.51 -8.61 17.99
CA GLY A 45 -14.61 -8.94 17.09
C GLY A 45 -14.74 -7.94 15.93
N PRO A 46 -15.38 -8.35 14.82
CA PRO A 46 -15.53 -7.51 13.63
C PRO A 46 -16.37 -6.27 13.89
N ASP A 47 -17.27 -6.29 14.87
CA ASP A 47 -18.08 -5.14 15.30
C ASP A 47 -17.20 -3.98 15.79
N ARG A 48 -16.17 -4.25 16.57
CA ARG A 48 -15.28 -3.22 17.07
C ARG A 48 -14.44 -2.55 15.96
N LEU A 49 -14.02 -3.33 14.98
CA LEU A 49 -13.32 -2.81 13.80
C LEU A 49 -14.25 -1.98 12.91
N TYR A 50 -15.44 -2.50 12.65
CA TYR A 50 -16.46 -1.80 11.88
C TYR A 50 -16.81 -0.44 12.48
N GLU A 51 -17.02 -0.39 13.80
CA GLU A 51 -17.25 0.86 14.53
C GLU A 51 -16.05 1.81 14.47
N ALA A 52 -14.82 1.31 14.68
CA ALA A 52 -13.62 2.15 14.66
C ALA A 52 -13.41 2.81 13.28
N LEU A 53 -13.70 2.11 12.19
CA LEU A 53 -13.51 2.60 10.83
C LEU A 53 -14.61 3.56 10.35
N LEU A 54 -15.81 3.50 10.93
CA LEU A 54 -16.98 4.26 10.45
C LEU A 54 -17.52 5.30 11.43
N ASP A 55 -17.12 5.27 12.69
CA ASP A 55 -17.48 6.30 13.66
C ASP A 55 -16.41 7.40 13.69
N ALA A 56 -16.80 8.65 13.38
CA ALA A 56 -15.87 9.77 13.28
C ALA A 56 -15.08 10.03 14.55
N LYS A 57 -15.71 9.88 15.73
CA LYS A 57 -15.06 10.08 17.02
C LYS A 57 -14.01 8.99 17.29
N ARG A 58 -14.37 7.72 17.02
CA ARG A 58 -13.45 6.59 17.20
C ARG A 58 -12.30 6.67 16.22
N PHE A 59 -12.58 7.03 14.97
CA PHE A 59 -11.56 7.25 13.95
C PHE A 59 -10.56 8.33 14.40
N SER A 60 -11.06 9.47 14.88
CA SER A 60 -10.21 10.54 15.40
C SER A 60 -9.40 10.10 16.64
N MET A 61 -9.96 9.23 17.47
CA MET A 61 -9.27 8.71 18.67
C MET A 61 -8.08 7.82 18.31
N PHE A 62 -8.19 6.96 17.31
CA PHE A 62 -7.07 6.09 16.96
C PHE A 62 -6.05 6.74 16.03
N THR A 63 -6.47 7.67 15.17
CA THR A 63 -5.55 8.34 14.24
C THR A 63 -4.89 9.59 14.84
N GLY A 64 -5.54 10.23 15.81
CA GLY A 64 -5.13 11.54 16.33
C GLY A 64 -5.52 12.71 15.42
N ASP A 65 -6.18 12.46 14.30
CA ASP A 65 -6.61 13.47 13.32
C ASP A 65 -8.14 13.58 13.30
N SER A 66 -8.67 14.75 12.93
CA SER A 66 -10.12 14.94 12.79
C SER A 66 -10.71 14.12 11.66
N ALA A 67 -11.94 13.67 11.86
CA ALA A 67 -12.71 12.94 10.87
C ALA A 67 -14.17 13.41 10.84
N GLU A 68 -14.76 13.39 9.66
CA GLU A 68 -16.19 13.57 9.41
C GLU A 68 -16.66 12.38 8.59
N ILE A 69 -17.63 11.63 9.07
CA ILE A 69 -18.11 10.42 8.38
C ILE A 69 -19.63 10.38 8.42
N GLN A 70 -20.26 10.39 7.25
CA GLN A 70 -21.67 10.07 7.09
C GLN A 70 -21.81 8.56 6.90
N ARG A 71 -22.21 7.86 7.96
CA ARG A 71 -22.27 6.40 8.02
C ARG A 71 -23.52 5.83 7.33
N GLN A 72 -23.57 6.01 6.03
CA GLN A 72 -24.63 5.45 5.17
C GLN A 72 -24.10 5.26 3.75
N PRO A 73 -24.66 4.34 2.95
CA PRO A 73 -24.36 4.27 1.52
C PRO A 73 -24.59 5.62 0.83
N GLY A 74 -23.63 6.06 0.02
CA GLY A 74 -23.62 7.39 -0.61
C GLY A 74 -23.13 8.53 0.29
N GLY A 75 -22.99 8.29 1.61
CA GLY A 75 -22.53 9.28 2.57
C GLY A 75 -21.06 9.67 2.34
N SER A 76 -20.76 10.96 2.46
CA SER A 76 -19.43 11.50 2.32
C SER A 76 -18.60 11.27 3.57
N PHE A 77 -17.28 11.23 3.41
CA PHE A 77 -16.33 11.28 4.52
C PHE A 77 -15.13 12.19 4.22
N LYS A 78 -14.56 12.74 5.28
CA LYS A 78 -13.26 13.40 5.30
C LYS A 78 -12.46 12.83 6.47
N LEU A 79 -11.26 12.38 6.20
CA LEU A 79 -10.38 11.73 7.18
C LEU A 79 -9.05 12.47 7.24
N PHE A 80 -8.33 12.31 8.37
CA PHE A 80 -7.00 12.91 8.58
C PHE A 80 -6.98 14.42 8.34
N GLY A 81 -7.97 15.13 8.92
CA GLY A 81 -8.08 16.58 8.74
C GLY A 81 -8.42 17.02 7.31
N GLY A 82 -9.06 16.16 6.52
CA GLY A 82 -9.45 16.44 5.14
C GLY A 82 -8.38 16.06 4.10
N ARG A 83 -7.28 15.41 4.51
CA ARG A 83 -6.28 14.90 3.54
C ARG A 83 -6.81 13.75 2.70
N ILE A 84 -7.74 13.00 3.25
CA ILE A 84 -8.46 11.93 2.57
C ILE A 84 -9.94 12.29 2.53
N GLU A 85 -10.56 12.08 1.40
CA GLU A 85 -11.99 12.29 1.22
C GLU A 85 -12.61 11.24 0.32
N GLY A 86 -13.93 11.08 0.40
CA GLY A 86 -14.61 10.10 -0.42
C GLY A 86 -16.07 9.90 -0.06
N ARG A 87 -16.59 8.75 -0.49
CA ARG A 87 -17.97 8.32 -0.22
C ARG A 87 -18.03 6.85 0.13
N ASN A 88 -18.89 6.51 1.07
CA ASN A 88 -19.24 5.12 1.35
C ASN A 88 -20.09 4.58 0.18
N ILE A 89 -19.66 3.51 -0.44
CA ILE A 89 -20.36 2.87 -1.56
C ILE A 89 -21.31 1.79 -1.04
N ALA A 90 -20.76 0.89 -0.20
CA ALA A 90 -21.53 -0.18 0.41
C ALA A 90 -21.07 -0.39 1.85
N LEU A 91 -22.04 -0.59 2.74
CA LEU A 91 -21.83 -0.85 4.16
C LEU A 91 -22.65 -2.08 4.55
N GLU A 92 -21.97 -3.19 4.84
CA GLU A 92 -22.56 -4.41 5.40
C GLU A 92 -22.10 -4.54 6.85
N SER A 93 -23.04 -4.40 7.77
CA SER A 93 -22.75 -4.31 9.21
C SER A 93 -21.83 -5.43 9.68
N ASN A 94 -20.69 -5.06 10.25
CA ASN A 94 -19.68 -5.96 10.81
C ASN A 94 -19.06 -6.95 9.81
N GLN A 95 -19.28 -6.76 8.52
CA GLN A 95 -18.79 -7.67 7.48
C GLN A 95 -17.96 -6.97 6.41
N ARG A 96 -18.44 -5.85 5.86
CA ARG A 96 -17.76 -5.22 4.72
C ARG A 96 -18.01 -3.71 4.65
N ILE A 97 -16.96 -3.00 4.28
CA ILE A 97 -16.98 -1.56 3.97
C ILE A 97 -16.37 -1.38 2.59
N VAL A 98 -17.07 -0.71 1.69
CA VAL A 98 -16.55 -0.34 0.37
C VAL A 98 -16.66 1.17 0.21
N GLN A 99 -15.57 1.81 -0.22
CA GLN A 99 -15.46 3.26 -0.32
C GLN A 99 -14.84 3.69 -1.65
N ALA A 100 -15.41 4.74 -2.26
CA ALA A 100 -14.68 5.56 -3.22
C ALA A 100 -13.79 6.50 -2.41
N TRP A 101 -12.48 6.37 -2.57
CA TRP A 101 -11.48 6.97 -1.69
C TRP A 101 -10.44 7.73 -2.51
N ARG A 102 -10.04 8.90 -2.09
CA ARG A 102 -9.00 9.69 -2.74
C ARG A 102 -8.18 10.51 -1.75
N GLU A 103 -6.94 10.77 -2.08
CA GLU A 103 -6.20 11.87 -1.46
C GLU A 103 -6.71 13.20 -2.01
N ALA A 104 -6.84 14.21 -1.14
CA ALA A 104 -7.28 15.55 -1.54
C ALA A 104 -6.34 16.20 -2.57
N SER A 105 -5.07 15.77 -2.60
CA SER A 105 -4.04 16.20 -3.55
C SER A 105 -4.25 15.65 -4.97
N TRP A 106 -5.03 14.58 -5.14
CA TRP A 106 -5.30 14.04 -6.48
C TRP A 106 -6.14 14.98 -7.32
N SER A 107 -6.02 14.86 -8.64
CA SER A 107 -6.86 15.64 -9.56
C SER A 107 -8.36 15.41 -9.27
N PRO A 108 -9.20 16.45 -9.38
CA PRO A 108 -10.63 16.32 -9.14
C PRO A 108 -11.26 15.17 -9.96
N GLY A 109 -12.13 14.39 -9.31
CA GLY A 109 -12.82 13.26 -9.94
C GLY A 109 -12.01 11.96 -10.03
N ILE A 110 -10.74 11.95 -9.60
CA ILE A 110 -9.94 10.72 -9.50
C ILE A 110 -10.17 10.08 -8.14
N TYR A 111 -10.58 8.81 -8.15
CA TYR A 111 -10.83 7.98 -6.98
C TYR A 111 -10.23 6.59 -7.17
N SER A 112 -9.79 5.99 -6.08
CA SER A 112 -9.57 4.56 -5.96
C SER A 112 -10.77 3.90 -5.28
N LEU A 113 -10.89 2.59 -5.40
CA LEU A 113 -11.86 1.79 -4.66
C LEU A 113 -11.15 1.08 -3.51
N VAL A 114 -11.62 1.32 -2.30
CA VAL A 114 -11.13 0.69 -1.07
C VAL A 114 -12.17 -0.28 -0.55
N LYS A 115 -11.74 -1.47 -0.16
CA LYS A 115 -12.59 -2.50 0.44
C LYS A 115 -11.94 -3.04 1.70
N PHE A 116 -12.72 -3.11 2.78
CA PHE A 116 -12.40 -3.82 4.01
C PHE A 116 -13.38 -4.97 4.16
N GLU A 117 -12.91 -6.21 4.15
CA GLU A 117 -13.68 -7.38 4.55
C GLU A 117 -13.27 -7.80 5.97
N LEU A 118 -14.24 -7.93 6.86
CA LEU A 118 -14.05 -8.27 8.26
C LEU A 118 -14.42 -9.73 8.47
N VAL A 119 -13.43 -10.61 8.43
CA VAL A 119 -13.63 -12.07 8.51
C VAL A 119 -13.40 -12.53 9.94
N GLY A 120 -14.47 -12.91 10.63
CA GLY A 120 -14.39 -13.49 11.97
C GLY A 120 -13.51 -14.75 12.00
N ARG A 121 -12.65 -14.84 13.01
CA ARG A 121 -11.74 -15.97 13.27
C ARG A 121 -11.85 -16.38 14.73
N ASN A 122 -11.35 -17.57 15.07
CA ASN A 122 -11.34 -18.04 16.47
C ASN A 122 -10.55 -17.14 17.43
N PHE A 123 -9.56 -16.43 16.90
CA PHE A 123 -8.72 -15.48 17.66
C PHE A 123 -9.23 -14.02 17.62
N GLY A 124 -10.26 -13.72 16.82
CA GLY A 124 -10.76 -12.36 16.60
C GLY A 124 -11.21 -12.12 15.16
N THR A 125 -10.60 -11.17 14.47
CA THR A 125 -10.98 -10.79 13.09
C THR A 125 -9.75 -10.67 12.21
N ARG A 126 -9.83 -11.23 11.00
CA ARG A 126 -8.93 -10.89 9.90
C ARG A 126 -9.57 -9.81 9.04
N VAL A 127 -8.90 -8.69 8.90
CA VAL A 127 -9.23 -7.68 7.90
C VAL A 127 -8.55 -8.06 6.60
N VAL A 128 -9.33 -8.30 5.56
CA VAL A 128 -8.84 -8.44 4.19
C VAL A 128 -9.06 -7.11 3.50
N PHE A 129 -7.98 -6.43 3.21
CA PHE A 129 -7.97 -5.08 2.66
C PHE A 129 -7.54 -5.10 1.20
N ASP A 130 -8.31 -4.46 0.35
CA ASP A 130 -7.98 -4.24 -1.05
C ASP A 130 -8.17 -2.77 -1.42
N GLN A 131 -7.21 -2.20 -2.14
CA GLN A 131 -7.36 -0.91 -2.81
C GLN A 131 -7.02 -1.05 -4.28
N THR A 132 -7.88 -0.59 -5.17
CA THR A 132 -7.74 -0.71 -6.62
C THR A 132 -7.92 0.63 -7.31
N GLY A 133 -7.34 0.79 -8.52
CA GLY A 133 -7.43 2.04 -9.28
C GLY A 133 -6.45 3.10 -8.82
N ILE A 134 -5.32 2.69 -8.25
CA ILE A 134 -4.24 3.58 -7.82
C ILE A 134 -3.36 3.89 -9.03
N ALA A 135 -2.92 5.14 -9.16
CA ALA A 135 -1.87 5.49 -10.11
C ALA A 135 -0.53 4.89 -9.65
N GLU A 136 0.28 4.38 -10.58
CA GLU A 136 1.51 3.65 -10.25
C GLU A 136 2.49 4.47 -9.40
N GLN A 137 2.57 5.79 -9.65
CA GLN A 137 3.42 6.70 -8.88
C GLN A 137 3.00 6.86 -7.42
N ASP A 138 1.73 6.60 -7.09
CA ASP A 138 1.19 6.74 -5.72
C ASP A 138 1.21 5.40 -4.97
N TRP A 139 1.48 4.30 -5.67
CA TRP A 139 1.31 2.96 -5.10
C TRP A 139 2.20 2.72 -3.86
N GLU A 140 3.50 3.03 -3.96
CA GLU A 140 4.45 2.78 -2.87
C GLU A 140 4.11 3.59 -1.61
N HIS A 141 3.81 4.88 -1.80
CA HIS A 141 3.38 5.78 -0.73
C HIS A 141 2.11 5.27 -0.01
N LEU A 142 1.15 4.75 -0.77
CA LEU A 142 -0.09 4.24 -0.19
C LEU A 142 0.10 2.87 0.46
N ASP A 143 0.85 1.96 -0.15
CA ASP A 143 1.10 0.63 0.41
C ASP A 143 1.82 0.71 1.76
N GLU A 144 2.82 1.59 1.88
CA GLU A 144 3.51 1.88 3.14
C GLU A 144 2.65 2.71 4.12
N GLY A 145 1.76 3.53 3.60
CA GLY A 145 0.90 4.41 4.40
C GLY A 145 -0.17 3.66 5.19
N TRP A 146 -0.75 2.59 4.67
CA TRP A 146 -1.81 1.84 5.35
C TRP A 146 -1.36 1.25 6.69
N PRO A 147 -0.22 0.52 6.81
CA PRO A 147 0.29 0.06 8.10
C PRO A 147 0.48 1.19 9.11
N ILE A 148 1.14 2.25 8.72
CA ILE A 148 1.55 3.34 9.62
C ILE A 148 0.35 4.17 10.09
N ARG A 149 -0.63 4.43 9.20
CA ARG A 149 -1.74 5.35 9.50
C ARG A 149 -3.01 4.66 9.99
N TYR A 150 -3.21 3.38 9.63
CA TYR A 150 -4.40 2.62 9.98
C TYR A 150 -4.09 1.44 10.90
N TRP A 151 -3.26 0.49 10.46
CA TRP A 151 -3.16 -0.79 11.16
C TRP A 151 -2.47 -0.68 12.51
N GLU A 152 -1.32 -0.02 12.58
CA GLU A 152 -0.60 0.19 13.85
C GLU A 152 -1.40 1.02 14.86
N PRO A 153 -1.97 2.19 14.47
CA PRO A 153 -2.84 2.95 15.37
C PRO A 153 -4.09 2.18 15.81
N LEU A 154 -4.72 1.40 14.92
CA LEU A 154 -5.87 0.55 15.27
C LEU A 154 -5.50 -0.53 16.28
N HIS A 155 -4.38 -1.24 16.08
CA HIS A 155 -3.88 -2.22 17.05
C HIS A 155 -3.70 -1.59 18.43
N LYS A 156 -3.05 -0.44 18.49
CA LYS A 156 -2.85 0.29 19.74
C LYS A 156 -4.16 0.72 20.39
N TYR A 157 -5.09 1.25 19.62
CA TYR A 157 -6.40 1.72 20.09
C TYR A 157 -7.28 0.59 20.60
N LEU A 158 -7.27 -0.55 19.93
CA LEU A 158 -8.07 -1.72 20.29
C LEU A 158 -7.44 -2.57 21.40
N GLY A 159 -6.20 -2.27 21.82
CA GLY A 159 -5.51 -2.90 22.95
C GLY A 159 -4.99 -4.30 22.63
N VAL A 160 -4.52 -4.54 21.41
CA VAL A 160 -4.04 -5.84 20.93
C VAL A 160 -2.64 -5.75 20.33
#